data_501ad1a3ed0aa117697dca42e5de03b2
#
_entry.id   501ad1a3ed0aa117697dca42e5de03b2
#
_cell.length_a   1.000
_cell.length_b   1.000
_cell.length_c   1.000
_cell.angle_alpha   90.00
_cell.angle_beta   90.00
_cell.angle_gamma   90.00
#
_symmetry.space_group_name_H-M   'P 1'
#
loop_
_entity.id
_entity.type
_entity.pdbx_description
1 polymer ?
#
loop_
_entity_poly.entity_id
_entity_poly.type
_entity_poly.pdbx_seq_one_letter_code
_entity_poly.pdbx_strand_id
1 'polypeptide(L)'
;MPKSFQHLFAVDSTIVKYRYYQGLFQARYRRNGFNIEVASKDFETMKRKFTERLIGQAQQFDLPQGSTKKPTARTVLFGDFADEWLKIKKQTTKPSTYAEYERLLKTNLKPRFGHLYLSYINRPMIQSYLFEFVEQGKHRTADKLKLLLRCIFDLAADDYGIQSPVKKIVLPYHESKKGSAFTKAEERKLVDYCIANPDGATTSALLVLLYFGLRQSELASLRVIDGNYLECETSKERLGRKVSLRRIPFTPVFQRVLPYVDFEKAKNTVTSSIGTMLRRLFPNHHPHELRYTFITRCKECGVNPEVVMLWDGHTQDKDVKTSKVDRGYTDYSEEYLLKEAEKVNYEY
;
A
#
# COMPACT_ATOMS: atom_id res chain seq x y z
N MET A 1 -49.43 -7.06 32.02
CA MET A 1 -48.68 -8.32 32.11
C MET A 1 -47.24 -8.04 31.66
N PRO A 2 -46.21 -8.51 32.39
CA PRO A 2 -44.83 -8.33 31.95
C PRO A 2 -44.63 -9.21 30.71
N LYS A 3 -44.51 -8.58 29.57
CA LYS A 3 -44.30 -9.30 28.33
C LYS A 3 -42.91 -9.95 28.33
N SER A 4 -42.89 -11.26 28.16
CA SER A 4 -41.69 -12.10 28.15
C SER A 4 -40.71 -11.68 27.07
N PHE A 5 -39.41 -11.86 27.28
CA PHE A 5 -38.36 -11.72 26.29
C PHE A 5 -38.52 -12.86 25.27
N GLN A 6 -39.00 -12.56 24.05
CA GLN A 6 -39.40 -13.58 23.05
C GLN A 6 -38.47 -13.65 21.86
N HIS A 7 -37.67 -12.61 21.62
CA HIS A 7 -36.75 -12.57 20.46
C HIS A 7 -35.33 -12.92 20.88
N LEU A 8 -34.55 -13.39 19.93
CA LEU A 8 -33.16 -13.81 20.13
C LEU A 8 -32.24 -13.06 19.17
N PHE A 9 -31.05 -12.71 19.64
CA PHE A 9 -29.93 -12.33 18.77
C PHE A 9 -28.65 -12.98 19.32
N ALA A 10 -27.67 -13.17 18.46
CA ALA A 10 -26.39 -13.73 18.84
C ALA A 10 -25.34 -12.62 18.98
N VAL A 11 -24.51 -12.74 20.00
CA VAL A 11 -23.26 -12.01 20.15
C VAL A 11 -22.20 -13.07 20.34
N ASP A 12 -21.38 -13.29 19.33
CA ASP A 12 -20.44 -14.41 19.23
C ASP A 12 -21.15 -15.77 19.48
N SER A 13 -20.71 -16.54 20.47
CA SER A 13 -21.35 -17.81 20.87
C SER A 13 -22.48 -17.63 21.87
N THR A 14 -22.82 -16.40 22.25
CA THR A 14 -23.84 -16.12 23.28
C THR A 14 -25.17 -15.74 22.65
N ILE A 15 -26.21 -16.54 22.96
CA ILE A 15 -27.58 -16.24 22.55
C ILE A 15 -28.24 -15.35 23.62
N VAL A 16 -28.68 -14.19 23.19
CA VAL A 16 -29.26 -13.16 24.05
C VAL A 16 -30.74 -12.96 23.74
N LYS A 17 -31.57 -12.94 24.81
CA LYS A 17 -33.02 -12.64 24.70
C LYS A 17 -33.28 -11.15 24.71
N TYR A 18 -34.12 -10.65 23.83
CA TYR A 18 -34.60 -9.28 23.85
C TYR A 18 -36.12 -9.16 23.65
N ARG A 19 -36.64 -8.01 23.92
CA ARG A 19 -38.04 -7.63 23.66
C ARG A 19 -38.13 -6.21 23.13
N TYR A 20 -39.23 -5.90 22.45
CA TYR A 20 -39.61 -4.53 22.15
C TYR A 20 -40.78 -4.13 23.07
N TYR A 21 -40.56 -3.11 23.87
CA TYR A 21 -41.57 -2.66 24.85
C TYR A 21 -41.46 -1.16 25.05
N GLN A 22 -42.62 -0.45 25.06
CA GLN A 22 -42.70 1.02 25.24
C GLN A 22 -41.75 1.81 24.33
N GLY A 23 -41.66 1.44 23.03
CA GLY A 23 -40.80 2.14 22.07
C GLY A 23 -39.31 1.83 22.16
N LEU A 24 -38.93 0.87 23.00
CA LEU A 24 -37.54 0.51 23.22
C LEU A 24 -37.26 -0.99 22.96
N PHE A 25 -36.18 -1.28 22.31
CA PHE A 25 -35.56 -2.60 22.31
C PHE A 25 -34.82 -2.79 23.63
N GLN A 26 -35.13 -3.86 24.36
CA GLN A 26 -34.53 -4.16 25.64
C GLN A 26 -33.93 -5.55 25.61
N ALA A 27 -32.63 -5.70 25.93
CA ALA A 27 -31.92 -6.96 26.05
C ALA A 27 -31.50 -7.17 27.50
N ARG A 28 -31.61 -8.42 27.96
CA ARG A 28 -31.17 -8.83 29.32
C ARG A 28 -30.45 -10.16 29.24
N TYR A 29 -29.31 -10.24 29.90
CA TYR A 29 -28.52 -11.46 30.04
C TYR A 29 -28.02 -11.61 31.48
N ARG A 30 -28.43 -12.71 32.15
CA ARG A 30 -28.04 -13.03 33.51
C ARG A 30 -27.62 -14.49 33.56
N ARG A 31 -26.37 -14.78 33.27
CA ARG A 31 -25.77 -16.13 33.34
C ARG A 31 -24.29 -16.03 33.63
N ASN A 32 -23.71 -17.06 34.25
CA ASN A 32 -22.26 -17.16 34.46
C ASN A 32 -21.64 -15.93 35.14
N GLY A 33 -22.31 -15.29 36.08
CA GLY A 33 -21.83 -14.07 36.73
C GLY A 33 -22.12 -12.76 36.00
N PHE A 34 -22.53 -12.81 34.75
CA PHE A 34 -22.90 -11.60 33.99
C PHE A 34 -24.29 -11.10 34.35
N ASN A 35 -24.43 -9.79 34.53
CA ASN A 35 -25.71 -9.12 34.71
C ASN A 35 -25.75 -7.89 33.79
N ILE A 36 -26.21 -8.11 32.57
CA ILE A 36 -26.26 -7.07 31.55
C ILE A 36 -27.70 -6.75 31.21
N GLU A 37 -28.06 -5.48 31.27
CA GLU A 37 -29.35 -4.96 30.87
C GLU A 37 -29.13 -3.69 30.02
N VAL A 38 -29.67 -3.65 28.80
CA VAL A 38 -29.52 -2.56 27.84
C VAL A 38 -30.87 -2.25 27.21
N ALA A 39 -31.15 -0.97 27.00
CA ALA A 39 -32.30 -0.49 26.25
C ALA A 39 -31.88 0.58 25.23
N SER A 40 -32.52 0.59 24.06
CA SER A 40 -32.33 1.62 23.03
C SER A 40 -33.56 1.71 22.11
N LYS A 41 -33.78 2.88 21.49
CA LYS A 41 -34.84 3.07 20.51
C LYS A 41 -34.54 2.32 19.19
N ASP A 42 -33.29 2.10 18.91
CA ASP A 42 -32.80 1.39 17.72
C ASP A 42 -32.18 0.05 18.11
N PHE A 43 -32.47 -1.01 17.29
CA PHE A 43 -32.04 -2.38 17.58
C PHE A 43 -30.52 -2.55 17.45
N GLU A 44 -29.90 -1.99 16.40
CA GLU A 44 -28.46 -2.11 16.20
C GLU A 44 -27.67 -1.35 17.28
N THR A 45 -28.18 -0.19 17.71
CA THR A 45 -27.62 0.55 18.84
C THR A 45 -27.75 -0.23 20.16
N MET A 46 -28.87 -0.90 20.39
CA MET A 46 -29.06 -1.77 21.56
C MET A 46 -28.07 -2.96 21.52
N LYS A 47 -27.95 -3.61 20.40
CA LYS A 47 -27.03 -4.74 20.19
C LYS A 47 -25.57 -4.32 20.44
N ARG A 48 -25.15 -3.18 19.88
CA ARG A 48 -23.80 -2.63 20.10
C ARG A 48 -23.53 -2.35 21.58
N LYS A 49 -24.41 -1.62 22.25
CA LYS A 49 -24.30 -1.32 23.70
C LYS A 49 -24.26 -2.59 24.54
N PHE A 50 -25.03 -3.62 24.14
CA PHE A 50 -25.00 -4.92 24.82
C PHE A 50 -23.65 -5.62 24.64
N THR A 51 -23.12 -5.64 23.44
CA THR A 51 -21.80 -6.22 23.13
C THR A 51 -20.70 -5.51 23.92
N GLU A 52 -20.70 -4.18 23.94
CA GLU A 52 -19.74 -3.37 24.72
C GLU A 52 -19.79 -3.71 26.22
N ARG A 53 -21.01 -3.85 26.82
CA ARG A 53 -21.16 -4.23 28.22
C ARG A 53 -20.80 -5.69 28.51
N LEU A 54 -21.07 -6.60 27.58
CA LEU A 54 -20.69 -8.00 27.71
C LEU A 54 -19.16 -8.13 27.75
N ILE A 55 -18.47 -7.43 26.85
CA ILE A 55 -17.02 -7.36 26.81
C ILE A 55 -16.47 -6.71 28.10
N GLY A 56 -17.05 -5.58 28.52
CA GLY A 56 -16.62 -4.86 29.73
C GLY A 56 -16.79 -5.69 31.01
N GLN A 57 -17.89 -6.46 31.16
CA GLN A 57 -18.07 -7.36 32.31
C GLN A 57 -17.21 -8.61 32.22
N ALA A 58 -16.99 -9.19 31.02
CA ALA A 58 -16.02 -10.26 30.83
C ALA A 58 -14.62 -9.81 31.27
N GLN A 59 -14.26 -8.57 31.00
CA GLN A 59 -13.01 -7.97 31.45
C GLN A 59 -12.88 -7.87 32.98
N GLN A 60 -13.98 -7.61 33.70
CA GLN A 60 -13.96 -7.57 35.17
C GLN A 60 -13.81 -8.94 35.85
N PHE A 61 -14.28 -10.00 35.20
CA PHE A 61 -14.13 -11.37 35.71
C PHE A 61 -12.76 -11.98 35.46
N ASP A 62 -12.05 -11.53 34.42
CA ASP A 62 -10.71 -12.03 34.05
C ASP A 62 -9.56 -11.21 34.64
N LEU A 63 -9.83 -10.12 35.37
CA LEU A 63 -8.80 -9.33 36.06
C LEU A 63 -8.45 -9.98 37.41
N PRO A 64 -7.26 -10.60 37.56
CA PRO A 64 -6.76 -11.00 38.88
C PRO A 64 -6.46 -9.72 39.66
N GLN A 65 -7.23 -9.47 40.74
CA GLN A 65 -6.89 -8.40 41.66
C GLN A 65 -5.50 -8.63 42.25
N GLY A 66 -4.58 -7.76 41.93
CA GLY A 66 -3.31 -7.62 42.66
C GLY A 66 -2.16 -8.56 42.30
N SER A 67 -1.95 -8.97 41.06
CA SER A 67 -0.73 -9.68 40.67
C SER A 67 0.11 -8.90 39.66
N THR A 68 1.39 -8.75 39.98
CA THR A 68 2.48 -8.29 39.08
C THR A 68 2.79 -9.27 37.95
N LYS A 69 1.77 -9.98 37.41
CA LYS A 69 1.93 -10.93 36.33
C LYS A 69 2.15 -10.18 35.01
N LYS A 70 3.14 -10.63 34.25
CA LYS A 70 3.39 -10.13 32.89
C LYS A 70 2.08 -10.13 32.08
N PRO A 71 1.83 -9.10 31.25
CA PRO A 71 0.65 -9.06 30.38
C PRO A 71 0.60 -10.35 29.52
N THR A 72 -0.60 -10.87 29.32
CA THR A 72 -0.85 -12.05 28.50
C THR A 72 -1.71 -11.67 27.31
N ALA A 73 -1.77 -12.49 26.28
CA ALA A 73 -2.63 -12.27 25.13
C ALA A 73 -4.13 -12.12 25.49
N ARG A 74 -4.53 -12.56 26.71
CA ARG A 74 -5.89 -12.40 27.25
C ARG A 74 -6.14 -11.05 27.92
N THR A 75 -5.10 -10.24 28.13
CA THR A 75 -5.17 -8.94 28.79
C THR A 75 -4.71 -7.77 27.91
N VAL A 76 -4.21 -8.05 26.70
CA VAL A 76 -3.71 -7.05 25.76
C VAL A 76 -4.69 -6.87 24.62
N LEU A 77 -5.16 -5.63 24.42
CA LEU A 77 -6.02 -5.28 23.29
C LEU A 77 -5.20 -5.25 21.98
N PHE A 78 -5.81 -5.69 20.90
CA PHE A 78 -5.19 -5.64 19.58
C PHE A 78 -4.80 -4.20 19.18
N GLY A 79 -5.64 -3.20 19.53
CA GLY A 79 -5.35 -1.80 19.22
C GLY A 79 -4.08 -1.29 19.86
N ASP A 80 -3.89 -1.60 21.15
CA ASP A 80 -2.71 -1.18 21.91
C ASP A 80 -1.46 -1.89 21.42
N PHE A 81 -1.55 -3.20 21.18
CA PHE A 81 -0.43 -3.98 20.65
C PHE A 81 -0.03 -3.56 19.23
N ALA A 82 -1.01 -3.23 18.39
CA ALA A 82 -0.75 -2.73 17.05
C ALA A 82 -0.04 -1.36 17.09
N ASP A 83 -0.32 -0.51 18.08
CA ASP A 83 0.40 0.75 18.29
C ASP A 83 1.86 0.52 18.72
N GLU A 84 2.11 -0.45 19.59
CA GLU A 84 3.46 -0.84 19.97
C GLU A 84 4.25 -1.40 18.76
N TRP A 85 3.62 -2.29 17.99
CA TRP A 85 4.18 -2.78 16.75
C TRP A 85 4.49 -1.64 15.76
N LEU A 86 3.60 -0.66 15.66
CA LEU A 86 3.78 0.48 14.77
C LEU A 86 4.97 1.37 15.21
N LYS A 87 5.21 1.54 16.51
CA LYS A 87 6.39 2.24 17.04
C LYS A 87 7.69 1.56 16.60
N ILE A 88 7.75 0.23 16.63
CA ILE A 88 8.89 -0.54 16.13
C ILE A 88 9.08 -0.29 14.63
N LYS A 89 7.99 -0.32 13.85
CA LYS A 89 8.02 -0.09 12.41
C LYS A 89 8.47 1.32 12.02
N LYS A 90 8.19 2.32 12.84
CA LYS A 90 8.67 3.68 12.63
C LYS A 90 10.19 3.77 12.54
N GLN A 91 10.89 2.94 13.30
CA GLN A 91 12.37 2.91 13.32
C GLN A 91 12.98 2.00 12.25
N THR A 92 12.19 1.02 11.74
CA THR A 92 12.71 -0.06 10.89
C THR A 92 12.22 -0.02 9.45
N THR A 93 11.30 0.89 9.10
CA THR A 93 10.73 1.01 7.76
C THR A 93 10.84 2.42 7.22
N LYS A 94 10.76 2.55 5.87
CA LYS A 94 10.71 3.87 5.22
C LYS A 94 9.48 4.67 5.68
N PRO A 95 9.55 6.00 5.72
CA PRO A 95 8.43 6.86 6.10
C PRO A 95 7.16 6.58 5.30
N SER A 96 7.26 6.32 3.99
CA SER A 96 6.11 6.00 3.13
C SER A 96 5.45 4.66 3.49
N THR A 97 6.25 3.64 3.84
CA THR A 97 5.74 2.34 4.29
C THR A 97 5.09 2.46 5.67
N TYR A 98 5.70 3.21 6.57
CA TYR A 98 5.14 3.52 7.88
C TYR A 98 3.76 4.20 7.75
N ALA A 99 3.68 5.25 6.94
CA ALA A 99 2.44 5.99 6.70
C ALA A 99 1.32 5.09 6.14
N GLU A 100 1.66 4.14 5.25
CA GLU A 100 0.69 3.16 4.73
C GLU A 100 0.22 2.20 5.82
N TYR A 101 1.11 1.71 6.68
CA TYR A 101 0.75 0.84 7.82
C TYR A 101 -0.14 1.59 8.82
N GLU A 102 0.22 2.81 9.18
CA GLU A 102 -0.57 3.66 10.07
C GLU A 102 -1.97 3.91 9.51
N ARG A 103 -2.07 4.25 8.23
CA ARG A 103 -3.34 4.44 7.54
C ARG A 103 -4.21 3.18 7.57
N LEU A 104 -3.66 2.02 7.19
CA LEU A 104 -4.39 0.75 7.17
C LEU A 104 -4.84 0.33 8.58
N LEU A 105 -4.01 0.53 9.59
CA LEU A 105 -4.39 0.28 10.98
C LEU A 105 -5.54 1.19 11.40
N LYS A 106 -5.41 2.49 11.19
CA LYS A 106 -6.39 3.50 11.62
C LYS A 106 -7.74 3.34 10.91
N THR A 107 -7.72 3.10 9.59
CA THR A 107 -8.95 3.10 8.79
C THR A 107 -9.64 1.75 8.71
N ASN A 108 -8.92 0.64 8.91
CA ASN A 108 -9.45 -0.69 8.64
C ASN A 108 -9.38 -1.63 9.87
N LEU A 109 -8.20 -1.82 10.46
CA LEU A 109 -8.01 -2.86 11.46
C LEU A 109 -8.45 -2.44 12.86
N LYS A 110 -8.14 -1.24 13.30
CA LYS A 110 -8.53 -0.75 14.63
C LYS A 110 -10.03 -0.60 14.81
N PRO A 111 -10.81 -0.08 13.86
CA PRO A 111 -12.26 -0.04 13.97
C PRO A 111 -12.88 -1.44 14.13
N ARG A 112 -12.27 -2.47 13.52
CA ARG A 112 -12.79 -3.84 13.54
C ARG A 112 -12.31 -4.66 14.72
N PHE A 113 -11.02 -4.58 15.03
CA PHE A 113 -10.36 -5.48 15.99
C PHE A 113 -9.76 -4.75 17.20
N GLY A 114 -9.63 -3.42 17.16
CA GLY A 114 -8.88 -2.65 18.16
C GLY A 114 -9.32 -2.85 19.60
N HIS A 115 -10.61 -3.04 19.81
CA HIS A 115 -11.27 -3.23 21.11
C HIS A 115 -11.27 -4.69 21.60
N LEU A 116 -10.75 -5.63 20.80
CA LEU A 116 -10.70 -7.04 21.13
C LEU A 116 -9.33 -7.42 21.70
N TYR A 117 -9.32 -8.34 22.64
CA TYR A 117 -8.07 -8.95 23.09
C TYR A 117 -7.43 -9.82 22.01
N LEU A 118 -6.12 -9.89 21.97
CA LEU A 118 -5.37 -10.70 21.00
C LEU A 118 -5.85 -12.15 20.97
N SER A 119 -6.16 -12.73 22.13
CA SER A 119 -6.64 -14.11 22.26
C SER A 119 -8.05 -14.37 21.73
N TYR A 120 -8.87 -13.35 21.58
CA TYR A 120 -10.24 -13.48 21.07
C TYR A 120 -10.31 -13.41 19.55
N ILE A 121 -9.32 -12.80 18.91
CA ILE A 121 -9.28 -12.69 17.45
C ILE A 121 -8.90 -14.06 16.87
N ASN A 122 -9.84 -14.66 16.15
CA ASN A 122 -9.67 -15.98 15.58
C ASN A 122 -9.69 -15.94 14.05
N ARG A 123 -9.31 -17.06 13.42
CA ARG A 123 -9.24 -17.20 11.97
C ARG A 123 -10.57 -16.90 11.26
N PRO A 124 -11.73 -17.44 11.69
CA PRO A 124 -13.01 -17.15 11.03
C PRO A 124 -13.35 -15.65 10.99
N MET A 125 -13.08 -14.91 12.08
CA MET A 125 -13.32 -13.45 12.13
C MET A 125 -12.46 -12.70 11.11
N ILE A 126 -11.17 -13.04 11.02
CA ILE A 126 -10.26 -12.42 10.06
C ILE A 126 -10.64 -12.79 8.62
N GLN A 127 -10.95 -14.08 8.39
CA GLN A 127 -11.33 -14.58 7.07
C GLN A 127 -12.58 -13.86 6.54
N SER A 128 -13.64 -13.76 7.37
CA SER A 128 -14.88 -13.07 7.02
C SER A 128 -14.62 -11.59 6.72
N TYR A 129 -13.86 -10.92 7.57
CA TYR A 129 -13.53 -9.51 7.37
C TYR A 129 -12.76 -9.24 6.08
N LEU A 130 -11.81 -10.08 5.73
CA LEU A 130 -11.06 -9.93 4.49
C LEU A 130 -11.92 -10.22 3.25
N PHE A 131 -12.89 -11.13 3.37
CA PHE A 131 -13.84 -11.39 2.28
C PHE A 131 -14.76 -10.22 2.00
N GLU A 132 -15.12 -9.39 2.98
CA GLU A 132 -15.86 -8.14 2.76
C GLU A 132 -15.15 -7.23 1.72
N PHE A 133 -13.81 -7.19 1.73
CA PHE A 133 -13.03 -6.44 0.72
C PHE A 133 -12.98 -7.15 -0.63
N VAL A 134 -12.90 -8.47 -0.63
CA VAL A 134 -12.91 -9.28 -1.86
C VAL A 134 -14.24 -9.10 -2.61
N GLU A 135 -15.36 -9.16 -1.90
CA GLU A 135 -16.70 -8.94 -2.44
C GLU A 135 -16.88 -7.53 -3.04
N GLN A 136 -16.19 -6.54 -2.46
CA GLN A 136 -16.12 -5.18 -3.01
C GLN A 136 -15.14 -5.03 -4.19
N GLY A 137 -14.49 -6.10 -4.65
CA GLY A 137 -13.46 -6.06 -5.69
C GLY A 137 -12.12 -5.46 -5.24
N LYS A 138 -11.94 -5.22 -3.92
CA LYS A 138 -10.75 -4.61 -3.34
C LYS A 138 -9.68 -5.65 -2.93
N HIS A 139 -9.37 -6.58 -3.82
CA HIS A 139 -8.46 -7.71 -3.58
C HIS A 139 -7.09 -7.26 -3.04
N ARG A 140 -6.47 -6.24 -3.66
CA ARG A 140 -5.18 -5.68 -3.21
C ARG A 140 -5.22 -5.14 -1.78
N THR A 141 -6.36 -4.58 -1.36
CA THR A 141 -6.53 -4.11 0.01
C THR A 141 -6.62 -5.29 0.97
N ALA A 142 -7.36 -6.34 0.60
CA ALA A 142 -7.44 -7.58 1.39
C ALA A 142 -6.05 -8.21 1.58
N ASP A 143 -5.23 -8.29 0.53
CA ASP A 143 -3.85 -8.79 0.61
C ASP A 143 -2.98 -7.97 1.57
N LYS A 144 -3.05 -6.63 1.47
CA LYS A 144 -2.30 -5.73 2.35
C LYS A 144 -2.74 -5.89 3.81
N LEU A 145 -4.03 -5.98 4.07
CA LEU A 145 -4.57 -6.19 5.41
C LEU A 145 -4.17 -7.56 5.98
N LYS A 146 -4.21 -8.61 5.16
CA LYS A 146 -3.73 -9.94 5.54
C LYS A 146 -2.25 -9.92 5.91
N LEU A 147 -1.41 -9.26 5.09
CA LEU A 147 0.01 -9.12 5.37
C LEU A 147 0.26 -8.37 6.69
N LEU A 148 -0.46 -7.27 6.90
CA LEU A 148 -0.32 -6.45 8.10
C LEU A 148 -0.75 -7.21 9.36
N LEU A 149 -1.90 -7.88 9.33
CA LEU A 149 -2.36 -8.76 10.40
C LEU A 149 -1.36 -9.87 10.69
N ARG A 150 -0.78 -10.48 9.64
CA ARG A 150 0.26 -11.49 9.81
C ARG A 150 1.47 -10.95 10.57
N CYS A 151 2.00 -9.80 10.14
CA CYS A 151 3.16 -9.20 10.80
C CYS A 151 2.91 -8.87 12.28
N ILE A 152 1.68 -8.41 12.62
CA ILE A 152 1.30 -8.07 13.99
C ILE A 152 1.14 -9.35 14.82
N PHE A 153 0.41 -10.35 14.30
CA PHE A 153 0.18 -11.61 15.03
C PHE A 153 1.40 -12.52 15.11
N ASP A 154 2.35 -12.43 14.17
CA ASP A 154 3.62 -13.14 14.28
C ASP A 154 4.44 -12.58 15.45
N LEU A 155 4.50 -11.25 15.63
CA LEU A 155 5.11 -10.64 16.82
C LEU A 155 4.35 -11.02 18.12
N ALA A 156 3.01 -10.99 18.08
CA ALA A 156 2.21 -11.39 19.24
C ALA A 156 2.40 -12.88 19.59
N ALA A 157 2.65 -13.72 18.61
CA ALA A 157 2.97 -15.14 18.82
C ALA A 157 4.32 -15.31 19.54
N ASP A 158 5.31 -14.52 19.15
CA ASP A 158 6.63 -14.53 19.78
C ASP A 158 6.57 -13.98 21.22
N ASP A 159 5.84 -12.87 21.45
CA ASP A 159 5.78 -12.22 22.76
C ASP A 159 4.90 -12.96 23.79
N TYR A 160 3.81 -13.58 23.34
CA TYR A 160 2.78 -14.16 24.23
C TYR A 160 2.56 -15.68 24.04
N GLY A 161 3.31 -16.32 23.13
CA GLY A 161 3.19 -17.78 22.90
C GLY A 161 1.86 -18.21 22.28
N ILE A 162 1.11 -17.32 21.62
CA ILE A 162 -0.16 -17.64 20.97
C ILE A 162 0.06 -18.20 19.57
N GLN A 163 -0.89 -18.99 19.09
CA GLN A 163 -0.91 -19.37 17.67
C GLN A 163 -1.45 -18.21 16.82
N SER A 164 -0.69 -17.78 15.81
CA SER A 164 -1.13 -16.76 14.88
C SER A 164 -2.42 -17.21 14.15
N PRO A 165 -3.55 -16.49 14.27
CA PRO A 165 -4.80 -16.84 13.61
C PRO A 165 -4.74 -16.61 12.08
N VAL A 166 -3.66 -16.01 11.59
CA VAL A 166 -3.52 -15.62 10.17
C VAL A 166 -2.90 -16.72 9.31
N LYS A 167 -2.23 -17.72 9.92
CA LYS A 167 -1.45 -18.79 9.20
C LYS A 167 -2.24 -19.52 8.11
N LYS A 168 -3.55 -19.73 8.28
CA LYS A 168 -4.40 -20.50 7.36
C LYS A 168 -5.47 -19.66 6.67
N ILE A 169 -5.26 -18.35 6.56
CA ILE A 169 -6.16 -17.44 5.82
C ILE A 169 -5.94 -17.65 4.31
N VAL A 170 -7.02 -17.90 3.58
CA VAL A 170 -7.02 -18.07 2.14
C VAL A 170 -7.77 -16.93 1.51
N LEU A 171 -7.17 -16.26 0.53
CA LEU A 171 -7.84 -15.29 -0.34
C LEU A 171 -7.89 -15.84 -1.76
N PRO A 172 -8.97 -15.55 -2.51
CA PRO A 172 -9.06 -15.98 -3.89
C PRO A 172 -7.96 -15.31 -4.72
N TYR A 173 -7.44 -16.06 -5.69
CA TYR A 173 -6.52 -15.52 -6.67
C TYR A 173 -7.19 -14.38 -7.43
N HIS A 174 -6.46 -13.31 -7.68
CA HIS A 174 -6.89 -12.25 -8.57
C HIS A 174 -5.71 -11.81 -9.44
N GLU A 175 -6.01 -11.57 -10.69
CA GLU A 175 -5.03 -11.04 -11.62
C GLU A 175 -5.02 -9.52 -11.55
N SER A 176 -3.84 -8.95 -11.34
CA SER A 176 -3.66 -7.50 -11.42
C SER A 176 -3.61 -7.08 -12.88
N LYS A 177 -4.38 -6.08 -13.27
CA LYS A 177 -4.23 -5.46 -14.58
C LYS A 177 -2.77 -5.03 -14.74
N LYS A 178 -2.08 -5.57 -15.73
CA LYS A 178 -0.75 -5.10 -16.12
C LYS A 178 -0.92 -3.77 -16.84
N GLY A 179 -0.06 -2.80 -16.53
CA GLY A 179 0.03 -1.59 -17.32
C GLY A 179 0.58 -1.90 -18.71
N SER A 180 0.28 -1.05 -19.68
CA SER A 180 0.78 -1.14 -21.06
C SER A 180 1.62 0.09 -21.40
N ALA A 181 2.57 -0.07 -22.32
CA ALA A 181 3.24 1.08 -22.92
C ALA A 181 2.23 1.88 -23.75
N PHE A 182 2.46 3.17 -23.87
CA PHE A 182 1.74 4.03 -24.81
C PHE A 182 2.00 3.56 -26.25
N THR A 183 0.98 3.56 -27.06
CA THR A 183 1.14 3.46 -28.51
C THR A 183 1.87 4.70 -29.05
N LYS A 184 2.48 4.60 -30.22
CA LYS A 184 3.13 5.77 -30.84
C LYS A 184 2.16 6.94 -31.05
N ALA A 185 0.90 6.66 -31.39
CA ALA A 185 -0.13 7.69 -31.55
C ALA A 185 -0.49 8.39 -30.23
N GLU A 186 -0.57 7.65 -29.13
CA GLU A 186 -0.81 8.20 -27.80
C GLU A 186 0.40 8.98 -27.30
N GLU A 187 1.62 8.48 -27.56
CA GLU A 187 2.86 9.17 -27.26
C GLU A 187 2.92 10.51 -27.98
N ARG A 188 2.66 10.54 -29.30
CA ARG A 188 2.56 11.76 -30.09
C ARG A 188 1.55 12.75 -29.50
N LYS A 189 0.34 12.29 -29.23
CA LYS A 189 -0.71 13.12 -28.63
C LYS A 189 -0.29 13.71 -27.29
N LEU A 190 0.44 12.96 -26.45
CA LEU A 190 0.97 13.46 -25.18
C LEU A 190 2.02 14.53 -25.41
N VAL A 191 2.97 14.27 -26.31
CA VAL A 191 4.05 15.19 -26.63
C VAL A 191 3.52 16.48 -27.24
N ASP A 192 2.60 16.40 -28.21
CA ASP A 192 1.96 17.58 -28.83
C ASP A 192 1.25 18.44 -27.77
N TYR A 193 0.54 17.78 -26.82
CA TYR A 193 -0.07 18.51 -25.72
C TYR A 193 0.96 19.22 -24.83
N CYS A 194 2.08 18.56 -24.52
CA CYS A 194 3.14 19.15 -23.70
C CYS A 194 3.83 20.33 -24.43
N ILE A 195 4.09 20.18 -25.72
CA ILE A 195 4.68 21.24 -26.56
C ILE A 195 3.75 22.45 -26.64
N ALA A 196 2.44 22.24 -26.77
CA ALA A 196 1.45 23.31 -26.79
C ALA A 196 1.27 24.01 -25.42
N ASN A 197 1.78 23.43 -24.34
CA ASN A 197 1.68 23.95 -22.96
C ASN A 197 3.04 23.92 -22.25
N PRO A 198 4.08 24.59 -22.76
CA PRO A 198 5.47 24.42 -22.29
C PRO A 198 5.71 24.98 -20.90
N ASP A 199 4.91 25.97 -20.46
CA ASP A 199 5.08 26.63 -19.16
C ASP A 199 4.58 25.80 -17.98
N GLY A 200 3.94 24.66 -18.23
CA GLY A 200 3.36 23.82 -17.21
C GLY A 200 4.40 22.97 -16.48
N ALA A 201 4.46 23.05 -15.17
CA ALA A 201 5.31 22.17 -14.37
C ALA A 201 4.96 20.66 -14.61
N THR A 202 3.68 20.35 -14.75
CA THR A 202 3.22 18.99 -14.98
C THR A 202 3.56 18.48 -16.38
N THR A 203 3.56 19.34 -17.40
CA THR A 203 3.96 18.97 -18.77
C THR A 203 5.44 18.65 -18.86
N SER A 204 6.29 19.47 -18.24
CA SER A 204 7.73 19.18 -18.12
C SER A 204 7.97 17.86 -17.39
N ALA A 205 7.26 17.61 -16.28
CA ALA A 205 7.37 16.35 -15.55
C ALA A 205 6.91 15.13 -16.38
N LEU A 206 5.86 15.26 -17.20
CA LEU A 206 5.39 14.20 -18.08
C LEU A 206 6.44 13.84 -19.14
N LEU A 207 7.07 14.82 -19.79
CA LEU A 207 8.13 14.61 -20.76
C LEU A 207 9.36 13.94 -20.14
N VAL A 208 9.76 14.38 -18.95
CA VAL A 208 10.87 13.76 -18.20
C VAL A 208 10.54 12.31 -17.84
N LEU A 209 9.35 12.03 -17.33
CA LEU A 209 8.94 10.66 -16.99
C LEU A 209 8.88 9.75 -18.23
N LEU A 210 8.40 10.28 -19.36
CA LEU A 210 8.28 9.54 -20.62
C LEU A 210 9.63 9.16 -21.18
N TYR A 211 10.60 10.08 -21.22
CA TYR A 211 11.86 9.91 -21.94
C TYR A 211 13.05 9.46 -21.09
N PHE A 212 12.89 9.43 -19.76
CA PHE A 212 13.90 8.90 -18.83
C PHE A 212 13.41 7.71 -18.00
N GLY A 213 12.16 7.33 -18.14
CA GLY A 213 11.61 6.18 -17.42
C GLY A 213 11.68 6.29 -15.89
N LEU A 214 11.66 7.49 -15.33
CA LEU A 214 11.74 7.70 -13.89
C LEU A 214 10.46 7.23 -13.19
N ARG A 215 10.59 6.87 -11.89
CA ARG A 215 9.43 6.82 -11.00
C ARG A 215 9.03 8.23 -10.61
N GLN A 216 7.74 8.50 -10.43
CA GLN A 216 7.27 9.84 -10.02
C GLN A 216 8.01 10.40 -8.79
N SER A 217 8.33 9.55 -7.82
CA SER A 217 9.06 9.95 -6.60
C SER A 217 10.53 10.31 -6.84
N GLU A 218 11.09 9.96 -7.99
CA GLU A 218 12.48 10.23 -8.35
C GLU A 218 12.66 11.63 -8.95
N LEU A 219 11.56 12.26 -9.38
CA LEU A 219 11.58 13.64 -9.87
C LEU A 219 12.17 14.64 -8.84
N ALA A 220 11.87 14.44 -7.56
CA ALA A 220 12.33 15.34 -6.50
C ALA A 220 13.86 15.40 -6.35
N SER A 221 14.58 14.38 -6.82
CA SER A 221 16.05 14.29 -6.78
C SER A 221 16.74 14.57 -8.11
N LEU A 222 15.98 14.94 -9.11
CA LEU A 222 16.43 15.21 -10.47
C LEU A 222 17.52 16.28 -10.54
N ARG A 223 18.58 16.01 -11.32
CA ARG A 223 19.66 16.94 -11.66
C ARG A 223 20.09 16.73 -13.10
N VAL A 224 20.43 17.81 -13.77
CA VAL A 224 21.08 17.76 -15.09
C VAL A 224 22.59 17.88 -14.87
N ILE A 225 23.35 16.95 -15.44
CA ILE A 225 24.80 16.88 -15.34
C ILE A 225 25.39 17.07 -16.73
N ASP A 226 26.37 17.98 -16.84
CA ASP A 226 27.13 18.30 -18.05
C ASP A 226 26.27 18.58 -19.30
N GLY A 227 25.00 18.97 -19.10
CA GLY A 227 24.05 19.26 -20.15
C GLY A 227 23.58 18.06 -20.99
N ASN A 228 24.12 16.85 -20.73
CA ASN A 228 23.86 15.65 -21.53
C ASN A 228 23.30 14.48 -20.73
N TYR A 229 23.24 14.58 -19.41
CA TYR A 229 22.76 13.51 -18.54
C TYR A 229 21.72 14.01 -17.57
N LEU A 230 20.77 13.16 -17.31
CA LEU A 230 19.87 13.30 -16.18
C LEU A 230 20.31 12.34 -15.08
N GLU A 231 20.54 12.87 -13.87
CA GLU A 231 20.87 12.10 -12.68
C GLU A 231 19.70 12.13 -11.70
N CYS A 232 19.40 11.00 -11.07
CA CYS A 232 18.41 10.91 -10.01
C CYS A 232 18.75 9.84 -8.96
N GLU A 233 18.16 9.98 -7.77
CA GLU A 233 18.25 8.99 -6.71
C GLU A 233 17.27 7.82 -6.96
N THR A 234 17.74 6.59 -6.78
CA THR A 234 16.88 5.41 -6.92
C THR A 234 15.97 5.25 -5.71
N SER A 235 14.65 5.34 -5.92
CA SER A 235 13.65 5.42 -4.84
C SER A 235 13.40 4.11 -4.07
N LYS A 236 13.80 2.94 -4.61
CA LYS A 236 13.53 1.61 -4.01
C LYS A 236 14.61 1.08 -3.06
N GLU A 237 15.57 1.89 -2.67
CA GLU A 237 16.61 1.46 -1.73
C GLU A 237 16.03 1.15 -0.34
N ARG A 238 16.68 0.22 0.39
CA ARG A 238 16.27 -0.11 1.77
C ARG A 238 16.69 0.99 2.73
N LEU A 239 15.95 1.17 3.83
CA LEU A 239 16.33 2.09 4.90
C LEU A 239 17.75 1.76 5.39
N GLY A 240 18.59 2.79 5.55
CA GLY A 240 19.98 2.64 6.03
C GLY A 240 21.01 2.22 4.98
N ARG A 241 20.62 1.99 3.71
CA ARG A 241 21.57 1.83 2.61
C ARG A 241 21.95 3.18 2.00
N LYS A 242 23.20 3.24 1.48
CA LYS A 242 23.64 4.39 0.68
C LYS A 242 22.72 4.58 -0.50
N VAL A 243 22.28 5.80 -0.73
CA VAL A 243 21.43 6.15 -1.89
C VAL A 243 22.23 5.87 -3.16
N SER A 244 21.65 5.12 -4.06
CA SER A 244 22.23 4.84 -5.36
C SER A 244 21.78 5.91 -6.34
N LEU A 245 22.73 6.56 -6.97
CA LEU A 245 22.51 7.51 -8.06
C LEU A 245 22.55 6.74 -9.39
N ARG A 246 21.71 7.14 -10.31
CA ARG A 246 21.77 6.66 -11.69
C ARG A 246 21.78 7.83 -12.65
N ARG A 247 22.57 7.67 -13.71
CA ARG A 247 22.71 8.63 -14.80
C ARG A 247 22.10 8.05 -16.06
N ILE A 248 21.32 8.86 -16.75
CA ILE A 248 20.66 8.48 -17.99
C ILE A 248 21.01 9.54 -19.02
N PRO A 249 21.67 9.15 -20.15
CA PRO A 249 22.03 10.10 -21.19
C PRO A 249 20.80 10.71 -21.85
N PHE A 250 20.95 11.90 -22.39
CA PHE A 250 19.93 12.49 -23.26
C PHE A 250 19.92 11.74 -24.59
N THR A 251 18.77 11.18 -24.94
CA THR A 251 18.57 10.46 -26.19
C THR A 251 18.18 11.41 -27.32
N PRO A 252 18.44 11.09 -28.60
CA PRO A 252 18.04 11.92 -29.73
C PRO A 252 16.55 12.26 -29.77
N VAL A 253 15.68 11.30 -29.37
CA VAL A 253 14.24 11.57 -29.26
C VAL A 253 13.92 12.61 -28.19
N PHE A 254 14.62 12.59 -27.05
CA PHE A 254 14.43 13.57 -25.98
C PHE A 254 14.96 14.95 -26.39
N GLN A 255 16.08 15.02 -27.10
CA GLN A 255 16.65 16.30 -27.55
C GLN A 255 15.67 17.12 -28.39
N ARG A 256 14.75 16.47 -29.12
CA ARG A 256 13.69 17.16 -29.89
C ARG A 256 12.67 17.87 -29.01
N VAL A 257 12.44 17.40 -27.82
CA VAL A 257 11.49 17.99 -26.86
C VAL A 257 12.16 18.81 -25.77
N LEU A 258 13.48 18.76 -25.67
CA LEU A 258 14.28 19.49 -24.66
C LEU A 258 13.93 20.99 -24.57
N PRO A 259 13.69 21.72 -25.69
CA PRO A 259 13.31 23.14 -25.61
C PRO A 259 12.01 23.42 -24.86
N TYR A 260 11.18 22.41 -24.64
CA TYR A 260 9.89 22.50 -23.97
C TYR A 260 9.91 21.96 -22.54
N VAL A 261 11.10 21.64 -22.01
CA VAL A 261 11.27 21.01 -20.68
C VAL A 261 11.96 22.00 -19.73
N ASP A 262 11.28 22.32 -18.66
CA ASP A 262 11.85 23.02 -17.51
C ASP A 262 12.10 22.00 -16.39
N PHE A 263 13.36 21.62 -16.17
CA PHE A 263 13.74 20.61 -15.18
C PHE A 263 13.46 21.05 -13.74
N GLU A 264 13.56 22.33 -13.42
CA GLU A 264 13.25 22.82 -12.07
C GLU A 264 11.74 22.77 -11.80
N LYS A 265 10.92 23.12 -12.79
CA LYS A 265 9.46 22.93 -12.69
C LYS A 265 9.10 21.45 -12.59
N ALA A 266 9.73 20.57 -13.37
CA ALA A 266 9.51 19.13 -13.32
C ALA A 266 9.84 18.55 -11.94
N LYS A 267 10.99 18.93 -11.37
CA LYS A 267 11.46 18.52 -10.04
C LYS A 267 10.49 18.88 -8.92
N ASN A 268 9.92 20.08 -8.99
CA ASN A 268 9.01 20.62 -7.99
C ASN A 268 7.53 20.27 -8.23
N THR A 269 7.25 19.43 -9.25
CA THR A 269 5.87 19.03 -9.58
C THR A 269 5.26 18.15 -8.52
N VAL A 270 4.04 18.47 -8.10
CA VAL A 270 3.26 17.64 -7.19
C VAL A 270 2.84 16.34 -7.91
N THR A 271 3.19 15.21 -7.36
CA THR A 271 2.96 13.89 -8.00
C THR A 271 1.49 13.59 -8.30
N SER A 272 0.55 14.09 -7.47
CA SER A 272 -0.89 13.94 -7.71
C SER A 272 -1.37 14.68 -8.97
N SER A 273 -0.75 15.82 -9.30
CA SER A 273 -1.07 16.59 -10.51
C SER A 273 -0.77 15.82 -11.78
N ILE A 274 0.36 15.07 -11.79
CA ILE A 274 0.75 14.20 -12.91
C ILE A 274 -0.33 13.15 -13.18
N GLY A 275 -0.77 12.45 -12.15
CA GLY A 275 -1.84 11.44 -12.28
C GLY A 275 -3.18 12.03 -12.69
N THR A 276 -3.50 13.24 -12.25
CA THR A 276 -4.75 13.93 -12.60
C THR A 276 -4.72 14.38 -14.06
N MET A 277 -3.63 15.00 -14.51
CA MET A 277 -3.49 15.44 -15.90
C MET A 277 -3.50 14.23 -16.85
N LEU A 278 -2.75 13.19 -16.53
CA LEU A 278 -2.67 12.00 -17.38
C LEU A 278 -4.03 11.34 -17.56
N ARG A 279 -4.81 11.16 -16.49
CA ARG A 279 -6.17 10.61 -16.56
C ARG A 279 -7.13 11.46 -17.38
N ARG A 280 -6.96 12.78 -17.38
CA ARG A 280 -7.75 13.68 -18.22
C ARG A 280 -7.46 13.48 -19.71
N LEU A 281 -6.19 13.26 -20.07
CA LEU A 281 -5.78 13.06 -21.46
C LEU A 281 -5.99 11.61 -21.92
N PHE A 282 -5.76 10.67 -21.02
CA PHE A 282 -5.77 9.21 -21.25
C PHE A 282 -6.39 8.49 -20.05
N PRO A 283 -7.74 8.33 -20.00
CA PRO A 283 -8.45 7.77 -18.85
C PRO A 283 -8.01 6.34 -18.45
N ASN A 284 -7.49 5.59 -19.41
CA ASN A 284 -7.07 4.19 -19.20
C ASN A 284 -5.59 4.05 -18.79
N HIS A 285 -4.83 5.15 -18.79
CA HIS A 285 -3.41 5.16 -18.46
C HIS A 285 -3.13 5.71 -17.07
N HIS A 286 -2.02 5.26 -16.48
CA HIS A 286 -1.50 5.78 -15.22
C HIS A 286 -0.01 6.17 -15.34
N PRO A 287 0.51 7.03 -14.48
CA PRO A 287 1.86 7.61 -14.66
C PRO A 287 3.01 6.59 -14.76
N HIS A 288 2.87 5.40 -14.15
CA HIS A 288 3.91 4.39 -14.24
C HIS A 288 4.06 3.78 -15.64
N GLU A 289 3.05 3.94 -16.50
CA GLU A 289 3.07 3.45 -17.88
C GLU A 289 3.95 4.31 -18.79
N LEU A 290 4.25 5.56 -18.42
CA LEU A 290 5.28 6.37 -19.07
C LEU A 290 6.65 5.66 -19.00
N ARG A 291 6.96 5.07 -17.84
CA ARG A 291 8.17 4.28 -17.66
C ARG A 291 8.13 2.97 -18.46
N TYR A 292 6.97 2.30 -18.56
CA TYR A 292 6.82 1.15 -19.46
C TYR A 292 7.07 1.54 -20.90
N THR A 293 6.62 2.72 -21.32
CA THR A 293 6.85 3.26 -22.66
C THR A 293 8.34 3.46 -22.90
N PHE A 294 9.06 4.14 -22.00
CA PHE A 294 10.51 4.29 -22.10
C PHE A 294 11.25 2.96 -22.29
N ILE A 295 10.98 1.99 -21.41
CA ILE A 295 11.61 0.67 -21.48
C ILE A 295 11.29 -0.04 -22.80
N THR A 296 10.04 0.05 -23.25
CA THR A 296 9.61 -0.54 -24.52
C THR A 296 10.32 0.10 -25.69
N ARG A 297 10.39 1.42 -25.75
CA ARG A 297 11.09 2.15 -26.83
C ARG A 297 12.58 1.85 -26.85
N CYS A 298 13.24 1.82 -25.71
CA CYS A 298 14.66 1.41 -25.64
C CYS A 298 14.86 0.01 -26.23
N LYS A 299 14.00 -0.96 -25.90
CA LYS A 299 14.07 -2.32 -26.44
C LYS A 299 13.77 -2.38 -27.92
N GLU A 300 12.77 -1.66 -28.41
CA GLU A 300 12.43 -1.56 -29.84
C GLU A 300 13.56 -0.95 -30.65
N CYS A 301 14.31 -0.02 -30.07
CA CYS A 301 15.50 0.58 -30.68
C CYS A 301 16.77 -0.27 -30.55
N GLY A 302 16.70 -1.45 -29.97
CA GLY A 302 17.84 -2.37 -29.84
C GLY A 302 18.90 -1.93 -28.84
N VAL A 303 18.52 -1.15 -27.82
CA VAL A 303 19.40 -0.83 -26.69
C VAL A 303 19.70 -2.11 -25.91
N ASN A 304 20.96 -2.28 -25.49
CA ASN A 304 21.38 -3.40 -24.69
C ASN A 304 20.47 -3.53 -23.45
N PRO A 305 19.83 -4.71 -23.21
CA PRO A 305 18.92 -4.91 -22.10
C PRO A 305 19.52 -4.60 -20.71
N GLU A 306 20.82 -4.81 -20.51
CA GLU A 306 21.49 -4.48 -19.25
C GLU A 306 21.63 -2.97 -19.06
N VAL A 307 21.86 -2.22 -20.14
CA VAL A 307 21.89 -0.76 -20.13
C VAL A 307 20.50 -0.21 -19.83
N VAL A 308 19.43 -0.79 -20.41
CA VAL A 308 18.05 -0.41 -20.08
C VAL A 308 17.77 -0.66 -18.60
N MET A 309 18.21 -1.78 -18.02
CA MET A 309 18.06 -2.05 -16.58
C MET A 309 18.85 -1.06 -15.71
N LEU A 310 20.03 -0.64 -16.16
CA LEU A 310 20.82 0.39 -15.50
C LEU A 310 20.07 1.72 -15.48
N TRP A 311 19.54 2.15 -16.62
CA TRP A 311 18.80 3.41 -16.76
C TRP A 311 17.47 3.41 -16.02
N ASP A 312 16.77 2.29 -16.01
CA ASP A 312 15.49 2.19 -15.31
C ASP A 312 15.61 1.93 -13.79
N GLY A 313 16.83 1.54 -13.32
CA GLY A 313 17.08 1.26 -11.91
C GLY A 313 16.29 0.05 -11.38
N HIS A 314 16.05 -0.96 -12.21
CA HIS A 314 15.61 -2.26 -11.77
C HIS A 314 16.80 -3.03 -11.18
N THR A 315 16.77 -3.28 -9.88
CA THR A 315 17.61 -4.33 -9.31
C THR A 315 17.01 -5.66 -9.76
N GLN A 316 17.62 -6.22 -10.80
CA GLN A 316 17.55 -7.61 -11.27
C GLN A 316 16.26 -8.39 -11.03
N ASP A 317 15.48 -8.61 -12.06
CA ASP A 317 14.56 -9.74 -12.13
C ASP A 317 15.34 -11.05 -12.10
N LYS A 318 14.85 -12.01 -11.33
CA LYS A 318 15.45 -13.34 -11.15
C LYS A 318 15.48 -14.17 -12.45
N ASP A 319 14.80 -13.69 -13.48
CA ASP A 319 14.62 -14.39 -14.76
C ASP A 319 15.69 -14.08 -15.82
N VAL A 320 16.59 -13.14 -15.58
CA VAL A 320 17.72 -12.91 -16.48
C VAL A 320 18.87 -13.82 -16.08
N LYS A 321 19.18 -14.78 -16.93
CA LYS A 321 20.21 -15.84 -16.75
C LYS A 321 21.67 -15.36 -16.60
N THR A 322 21.93 -14.08 -16.46
CA THR A 322 23.28 -13.55 -16.19
C THR A 322 23.64 -13.79 -14.72
N SER A 323 24.82 -14.37 -14.47
CA SER A 323 25.23 -14.69 -13.11
C SER A 323 25.39 -13.43 -12.25
N LYS A 324 25.09 -13.51 -10.94
CA LYS A 324 25.34 -12.41 -10.00
C LYS A 324 26.78 -11.93 -10.01
N VAL A 325 27.69 -12.79 -10.39
CA VAL A 325 29.12 -12.56 -10.43
C VAL A 325 29.47 -11.69 -11.63
N ASP A 326 28.98 -12.00 -12.85
CA ASP A 326 29.28 -11.23 -14.07
C ASP A 326 28.86 -9.76 -13.98
N ARG A 327 27.78 -9.47 -13.25
CA ARG A 327 27.24 -8.10 -13.08
C ARG A 327 28.02 -7.24 -12.09
N GLY A 328 28.75 -7.85 -11.17
CA GLY A 328 29.66 -7.14 -10.26
C GLY A 328 30.94 -6.66 -10.94
N TYR A 329 31.20 -7.14 -12.16
CA TYR A 329 32.42 -6.86 -12.91
C TYR A 329 32.19 -6.06 -14.21
N THR A 330 30.94 -5.72 -14.55
CA THR A 330 30.65 -4.98 -15.79
C THR A 330 30.42 -3.51 -15.48
N ASP A 331 31.45 -2.69 -15.66
CA ASP A 331 31.37 -1.24 -15.68
C ASP A 331 31.39 -0.79 -17.16
N TYR A 332 30.25 -0.33 -17.64
CA TYR A 332 30.15 0.24 -18.99
C TYR A 332 30.83 1.59 -19.04
N SER A 333 31.68 1.80 -20.06
CA SER A 333 32.28 3.12 -20.31
C SER A 333 31.21 4.13 -20.69
N GLU A 334 31.48 5.40 -20.37
CA GLU A 334 30.59 6.50 -20.72
C GLU A 334 30.33 6.57 -22.23
N GLU A 335 31.36 6.36 -23.03
CA GLU A 335 31.30 6.30 -24.50
C GLU A 335 30.31 5.20 -24.98
N TYR A 336 30.38 4.01 -24.36
CA TYR A 336 29.42 2.95 -24.65
C TYR A 336 27.99 3.32 -24.33
N LEU A 337 27.76 3.92 -23.14
CA LEU A 337 26.43 4.33 -22.72
C LEU A 337 25.85 5.43 -23.64
N LEU A 338 26.67 6.36 -24.09
CA LEU A 338 26.27 7.38 -25.08
C LEU A 338 25.91 6.73 -26.44
N LYS A 339 26.72 5.79 -26.92
CA LYS A 339 26.43 5.05 -28.15
C LYS A 339 25.11 4.26 -28.04
N GLU A 340 24.81 3.68 -26.90
CA GLU A 340 23.53 3.01 -26.66
C GLU A 340 22.36 4.01 -26.65
N ALA A 341 22.55 5.21 -26.11
CA ALA A 341 21.54 6.26 -26.11
C ALA A 341 21.23 6.79 -27.52
N GLU A 342 22.21 6.87 -28.40
CA GLU A 342 22.02 7.28 -29.79
C GLU A 342 21.06 6.39 -30.58
N LYS A 343 20.94 5.11 -30.19
CA LYS A 343 19.98 4.19 -30.80
C LYS A 343 18.52 4.61 -30.57
N VAL A 344 18.24 5.33 -29.46
CA VAL A 344 16.88 5.75 -29.10
C VAL A 344 16.51 6.98 -29.93
N ASN A 345 16.40 6.77 -31.24
CA ASN A 345 16.04 7.75 -32.24
C ASN A 345 14.89 7.18 -33.10
N TYR A 346 13.67 7.47 -32.71
CA TYR A 346 12.46 7.02 -33.40
C TYR A 346 11.48 8.16 -33.61
N GLU A 347 10.56 8.01 -34.54
CA GLU A 347 9.41 8.89 -34.72
C GLU A 347 8.22 8.36 -33.89
N TYR A 348 7.60 9.27 -33.15
CA TYR A 348 6.40 8.99 -32.37
C TYR A 348 5.14 9.52 -33.07
#